data_8bf0caf03d488dc175b8012e6fb154bc
#
_entry.id   8bf0caf03d488dc175b8012e6fb154bc
#
_cell.length_a   1.000
_cell.length_b   1.000
_cell.length_c   1.000
_cell.angle_alpha   90.00
_cell.angle_beta   90.00
_cell.angle_gamma   90.00
#
_symmetry.space_group_name_H-M   'P 1'
#
loop_
_entity.id
_entity.type
_entity.pdbx_description
1 polymer ?
#
loop_
_entity_poly.entity_id
_entity_poly.type
_entity_poly.pdbx_seq_one_letter_code
_entity_poly.pdbx_strand_id
1 'polypeptide(L)'
;NVPLYLTGTGAIIVLSMVTRNMPIGLRATLVNFKQLDPALDEAAYSLKASAFQTLRFITLPLLKPALLSALVTSFVRAMTTISAIIFLVTPSTRVATSFILNRVEDGDYGLAVAYGASLIVLMMLVIGLFGRWVGETKLGR
;
A
#
# COMPACT_ATOMS: atom_id res chain seq x y z
N ASN A 1 -16.54 13.97 -27.91
CA ASN A 1 -16.67 12.91 -26.90
C ASN A 1 -15.60 11.88 -27.18
N VAL A 2 -14.43 12.01 -26.52
CA VAL A 2 -13.40 10.99 -26.56
C VAL A 2 -13.82 9.94 -25.51
N PRO A 3 -14.21 8.72 -25.89
CA PRO A 3 -14.52 7.68 -24.93
C PRO A 3 -13.22 7.37 -24.16
N LEU A 4 -13.25 7.53 -22.86
CA LEU A 4 -12.17 7.15 -21.96
C LEU A 4 -12.05 5.61 -21.98
N TYR A 5 -11.30 5.07 -22.93
CA TYR A 5 -10.91 3.67 -22.95
C TYR A 5 -9.88 3.41 -21.86
N LEU A 6 -10.34 3.23 -20.63
CA LEU A 6 -9.50 2.84 -19.48
C LEU A 6 -9.14 1.34 -19.54
N THR A 7 -9.92 0.54 -20.25
CA THR A 7 -9.69 -0.89 -20.46
C THR A 7 -8.38 -1.13 -21.23
N GLY A 8 -7.49 -1.96 -20.66
CA GLY A 8 -6.18 -2.24 -21.25
C GLY A 8 -5.07 -1.25 -20.88
N THR A 9 -5.38 -0.21 -20.11
CA THR A 9 -4.38 0.76 -19.64
C THR A 9 -3.89 0.37 -18.25
N GLY A 10 -2.58 0.52 -17.98
CA GLY A 10 -2.04 0.28 -16.63
C GLY A 10 -2.73 1.12 -15.53
N ALA A 11 -3.30 2.26 -15.90
CA ALA A 11 -4.04 3.12 -14.99
C ALA A 11 -5.26 2.43 -14.35
N ILE A 12 -6.02 1.61 -15.08
CA ILE A 12 -7.18 0.90 -14.52
C ILE A 12 -6.75 -0.17 -13.52
N ILE A 13 -5.60 -0.83 -13.77
CA ILE A 13 -5.03 -1.82 -12.86
C ILE A 13 -4.65 -1.14 -11.54
N VAL A 14 -3.95 -0.01 -11.61
CA VAL A 14 -3.58 0.78 -10.43
C VAL A 14 -4.82 1.26 -9.67
N LEU A 15 -5.81 1.82 -10.37
CA LEU A 15 -7.05 2.29 -9.77
C LEU A 15 -7.82 1.16 -9.07
N SER A 16 -7.93 -0.01 -9.71
CA SER A 16 -8.54 -1.20 -9.13
C SER A 16 -7.81 -1.66 -7.88
N MET A 17 -6.47 -1.69 -7.89
CA MET A 17 -5.66 -2.05 -6.73
C MET A 17 -5.82 -1.06 -5.59
N VAL A 18 -5.82 0.25 -5.87
CA VAL A 18 -6.02 1.30 -4.87
C VAL A 18 -7.40 1.16 -4.23
N THR A 19 -8.46 1.06 -5.03
CA THR A 19 -9.84 0.95 -4.53
C THR A 19 -10.03 -0.30 -3.68
N ARG A 20 -9.45 -1.43 -4.09
CA ARG A 20 -9.55 -2.69 -3.36
C ARG A 20 -8.79 -2.67 -2.03
N ASN A 21 -7.62 -2.04 -1.97
CA ASN A 21 -6.79 -1.98 -0.77
C ASN A 21 -7.15 -0.81 0.16
N MET A 22 -7.87 0.20 -0.33
CA MET A 22 -8.29 1.37 0.44
C MET A 22 -9.00 1.04 1.76
N PRO A 23 -9.95 0.08 1.83
CA PRO A 23 -10.63 -0.24 3.09
C PRO A 23 -9.69 -0.77 4.17
N ILE A 24 -8.62 -1.46 3.78
CA ILE A 24 -7.63 -2.02 4.72
C ILE A 24 -6.80 -0.89 5.33
N GLY A 25 -6.31 0.02 4.48
CA GLY A 25 -5.57 1.21 4.93
C GLY A 25 -6.42 2.10 5.82
N LEU A 26 -7.67 2.37 5.45
CA LEU A 26 -8.60 3.15 6.25
C LEU A 26 -8.86 2.53 7.63
N ARG A 27 -9.12 1.22 7.70
CA ARG A 27 -9.34 0.54 8.99
C ARG A 27 -8.11 0.63 9.88
N ALA A 28 -6.92 0.37 9.35
CA ALA A 28 -5.68 0.48 10.12
C ALA A 28 -5.47 1.90 10.66
N THR A 29 -5.71 2.91 9.84
CA THR A 29 -5.59 4.31 10.24
C THR A 29 -6.63 4.71 11.27
N LEU A 30 -7.90 4.29 11.10
CA LEU A 30 -8.99 4.58 12.06
C LEU A 30 -8.74 3.95 13.43
N VAL A 31 -8.23 2.72 13.48
CA VAL A 31 -7.88 2.06 14.74
C VAL A 31 -6.81 2.85 15.48
N ASN A 32 -5.75 3.27 14.78
CA ASN A 32 -4.69 4.07 15.38
C ASN A 32 -5.17 5.47 15.77
N PHE A 33 -6.04 6.07 14.97
CA PHE A 33 -6.64 7.37 15.30
C PHE A 33 -7.47 7.31 16.61
N LYS A 34 -8.25 6.24 16.79
CA LYS A 34 -9.03 6.02 18.03
C LYS A 34 -8.17 5.75 19.27
N GLN A 35 -6.91 5.39 19.11
CA GLN A 35 -5.95 5.19 20.20
C GLN A 35 -5.23 6.47 20.61
N LEU A 36 -5.41 7.57 19.87
CA LEU A 36 -4.88 8.87 20.28
C LEU A 36 -5.62 9.37 21.50
N ASP A 37 -4.86 9.88 22.49
CA ASP A 37 -5.42 10.41 23.71
C ASP A 37 -6.24 11.68 23.41
N PRO A 38 -7.52 11.75 23.79
CA PRO A 38 -8.33 12.96 23.64
C PRO A 38 -7.74 14.20 24.32
N ALA A 39 -6.92 14.01 25.35
CA ALA A 39 -6.21 15.09 26.03
C ALA A 39 -5.31 15.91 25.11
N LEU A 40 -4.83 15.31 24.01
CA LEU A 40 -4.03 16.02 23.00
C LEU A 40 -4.86 17.09 22.26
N ASP A 41 -6.11 16.75 21.95
CA ASP A 41 -7.03 17.68 21.28
C ASP A 41 -7.47 18.80 22.28
N GLU A 42 -7.72 18.46 23.54
CA GLU A 42 -8.05 19.43 24.59
C GLU A 42 -6.88 20.40 24.84
N ALA A 43 -5.66 19.88 24.91
CA ALA A 43 -4.46 20.70 25.06
C ALA A 43 -4.25 21.65 23.84
N ALA A 44 -4.44 21.13 22.64
CA ALA A 44 -4.37 21.94 21.42
C ALA A 44 -5.43 23.06 21.40
N TYR A 45 -6.65 22.74 21.81
CA TYR A 45 -7.74 23.70 21.93
C TYR A 45 -7.44 24.78 22.97
N SER A 46 -6.88 24.41 24.13
CA SER A 46 -6.47 25.33 25.18
C SER A 46 -5.39 26.33 24.70
N LEU A 47 -4.53 25.89 23.80
CA LEU A 47 -3.51 26.71 23.13
C LEU A 47 -4.07 27.52 21.96
N LYS A 48 -5.40 27.53 21.74
CA LYS A 48 -6.08 28.20 20.61
C LYS A 48 -5.57 27.76 19.24
N ALA A 49 -5.08 26.51 19.12
CA ALA A 49 -4.70 25.94 17.85
C ALA A 49 -5.93 25.69 16.98
N SER A 50 -5.84 26.01 15.69
CA SER A 50 -6.90 25.67 14.75
C SER A 50 -6.92 24.16 14.50
N ALA A 51 -8.09 23.60 14.10
CA ALA A 51 -8.23 22.18 13.77
C ALA A 51 -7.21 21.72 12.70
N PHE A 52 -6.87 22.58 11.75
CA PHE A 52 -5.85 22.28 10.73
C PHE A 52 -4.44 22.21 11.33
N GLN A 53 -4.13 23.08 12.28
CA GLN A 53 -2.84 23.06 12.99
C GLN A 53 -2.71 21.80 13.86
N THR A 54 -3.75 21.43 14.59
CA THR A 54 -3.81 20.19 15.37
C THR A 54 -3.61 18.96 14.48
N LEU A 55 -4.33 18.91 13.35
CA LEU A 55 -4.20 17.81 12.39
C LEU A 55 -2.76 17.69 11.85
N ARG A 56 -2.18 18.82 11.42
CA ARG A 56 -0.87 18.84 10.76
C ARG A 56 0.31 18.60 11.70
N PHE A 57 0.26 19.19 12.91
CA PHE A 57 1.41 19.20 13.82
C PHE A 57 1.34 18.14 14.92
N ILE A 58 0.15 17.63 15.24
CA ILE A 58 -0.06 16.64 16.30
C ILE A 58 -0.52 15.32 15.71
N THR A 59 -1.70 15.30 15.08
CA THR A 59 -2.36 14.07 14.64
C THR A 59 -1.58 13.36 13.53
N LEU A 60 -1.18 14.08 12.49
CA LEU A 60 -0.50 13.51 11.33
C LEU A 60 0.87 12.89 11.67
N PRO A 61 1.75 13.53 12.45
CA PRO A 61 3.00 12.92 12.90
C PRO A 61 2.79 11.66 13.75
N LEU A 62 1.79 11.65 14.63
CA LEU A 62 1.46 10.49 15.46
C LEU A 62 0.90 9.32 14.65
N LEU A 63 0.15 9.60 13.58
CA LEU A 63 -0.39 8.59 12.66
C LEU A 63 0.62 8.12 11.61
N LYS A 64 1.73 8.82 11.42
CA LYS A 64 2.74 8.50 10.39
C LYS A 64 3.18 7.03 10.39
N PRO A 65 3.54 6.39 11.53
CA PRO A 65 3.94 4.98 11.54
C PRO A 65 2.79 4.05 11.15
N ALA A 66 1.55 4.36 11.51
CA ALA A 66 0.38 3.59 11.11
C ALA A 66 0.09 3.69 9.61
N LEU A 67 0.20 4.90 9.05
CA LEU A 67 0.05 5.14 7.61
C LEU A 67 1.11 4.42 6.80
N LEU A 68 2.37 4.45 7.24
CA LEU A 68 3.47 3.72 6.60
C LEU A 68 3.24 2.20 6.65
N SER A 69 2.83 1.66 7.78
CA SER A 69 2.49 0.24 7.92
C SER A 69 1.33 -0.17 7.00
N ALA A 70 0.29 0.65 6.92
CA ALA A 70 -0.85 0.43 6.01
C ALA A 70 -0.40 0.45 4.54
N LEU A 71 0.48 1.39 4.18
CA LEU A 71 1.02 1.51 2.82
C LEU A 71 1.85 0.27 2.44
N VAL A 72 2.75 -0.20 3.32
CA VAL A 72 3.54 -1.42 3.10
C VAL A 72 2.64 -2.63 2.91
N THR A 73 1.65 -2.81 3.79
CA THR A 73 0.70 -3.93 3.71
C THR A 73 -0.10 -3.88 2.40
N SER A 74 -0.56 -2.70 2.00
CA SER A 74 -1.28 -2.50 0.74
C SER A 74 -0.40 -2.78 -0.46
N PHE A 75 0.87 -2.37 -0.42
CA PHE A 75 1.83 -2.64 -1.49
C PHE A 75 2.09 -4.14 -1.66
N VAL A 76 2.38 -4.85 -0.56
CA VAL A 76 2.60 -6.31 -0.59
C VAL A 76 1.37 -7.03 -1.14
N ARG A 77 0.17 -6.66 -0.69
CA ARG A 77 -1.08 -7.23 -1.19
C ARG A 77 -1.31 -6.92 -2.67
N ALA A 78 -1.01 -5.70 -3.12
CA ALA A 78 -1.14 -5.32 -4.53
C ALA A 78 -0.24 -6.19 -5.42
N MET A 79 0.98 -6.46 -4.97
CA MET A 79 1.93 -7.29 -5.74
C MET A 79 1.56 -8.77 -5.77
N THR A 80 0.92 -9.30 -4.72
CA THR A 80 0.59 -10.73 -4.61
C THR A 80 -0.81 -11.08 -5.07
N THR A 81 -1.66 -10.10 -5.39
CA THR A 81 -3.05 -10.33 -5.77
C THR A 81 -3.19 -10.51 -7.28
N ILE A 82 -3.62 -11.70 -7.72
CA ILE A 82 -3.94 -12.00 -9.12
C ILE A 82 -5.44 -11.80 -9.40
N SER A 83 -6.29 -12.23 -8.48
CA SER A 83 -7.74 -12.35 -8.69
C SER A 83 -8.48 -11.04 -9.03
N ALA A 84 -7.92 -9.88 -8.65
CA ALA A 84 -8.53 -8.58 -8.98
C ALA A 84 -8.20 -8.09 -10.38
N ILE A 85 -7.09 -8.57 -10.95
CA ILE A 85 -6.51 -8.02 -12.17
C ILE A 85 -6.55 -9.00 -13.35
N ILE A 86 -6.91 -10.28 -13.10
CA ILE A 86 -6.90 -11.31 -14.13
C ILE A 86 -7.75 -10.94 -15.36
N PHE A 87 -8.84 -10.20 -15.16
CA PHE A 87 -9.70 -9.70 -16.24
C PHE A 87 -9.24 -8.36 -16.83
N LEU A 88 -8.29 -7.68 -16.19
CA LEU A 88 -7.80 -6.35 -16.59
C LEU A 88 -6.42 -6.44 -17.27
N VAL A 89 -5.75 -7.58 -17.15
CA VAL A 89 -4.43 -7.80 -17.75
C VAL A 89 -4.59 -8.04 -19.25
N THR A 90 -3.84 -7.27 -20.03
CA THR A 90 -3.69 -7.46 -21.48
C THR A 90 -2.26 -7.89 -21.80
N PRO A 91 -1.98 -8.43 -23.01
CA PRO A 91 -0.64 -8.82 -23.40
C PRO A 91 0.41 -7.70 -23.24
N SER A 92 -0.03 -6.44 -23.31
CA SER A 92 0.82 -5.25 -23.16
C SER A 92 0.99 -4.77 -21.72
N THR A 93 0.09 -5.17 -20.79
CA THR A 93 0.09 -4.72 -19.38
C THR A 93 0.10 -5.92 -18.44
N ARG A 94 1.16 -6.74 -18.49
CA ARG A 94 1.31 -7.90 -17.62
C ARG A 94 1.83 -7.50 -16.25
N VAL A 95 1.20 -8.03 -15.21
CA VAL A 95 1.66 -7.90 -13.82
C VAL A 95 2.56 -9.09 -13.49
N ALA A 96 3.56 -8.88 -12.62
CA ALA A 96 4.56 -9.89 -12.29
C ALA A 96 3.96 -11.27 -11.93
N THR A 97 2.91 -11.28 -11.12
CA THR A 97 2.23 -12.52 -10.70
C THR A 97 1.50 -13.23 -11.84
N SER A 98 0.86 -12.49 -12.77
CA SER A 98 0.22 -13.11 -13.93
C SER A 98 1.24 -13.64 -14.93
N PHE A 99 2.41 -13.00 -15.03
CA PHE A 99 3.50 -13.49 -15.86
C PHE A 99 4.07 -14.81 -15.35
N ILE A 100 4.26 -14.93 -14.03
CA ILE A 100 4.70 -16.17 -13.38
C ILE A 100 3.69 -17.29 -13.64
N LEU A 101 2.38 -17.01 -13.47
CA LEU A 101 1.33 -17.98 -13.70
C LEU A 101 1.33 -18.52 -15.14
N ASN A 102 1.42 -17.62 -16.13
CA ASN A 102 1.47 -18.01 -17.53
C ASN A 102 2.67 -18.92 -17.83
N ARG A 103 3.84 -18.66 -17.20
CA ARG A 103 5.02 -19.54 -17.36
C ARG A 103 4.80 -20.94 -16.78
N VAL A 104 4.07 -21.04 -15.67
CA VAL A 104 3.67 -22.33 -15.12
C VAL A 104 2.74 -23.08 -16.07
N GLU A 105 1.75 -22.39 -16.66
CA GLU A 105 0.81 -22.96 -17.63
C GLU A 105 1.51 -23.38 -18.93
N ASP A 106 2.52 -22.65 -19.37
CA ASP A 106 3.36 -22.99 -20.52
C ASP A 106 4.34 -24.16 -20.25
N GLY A 107 4.41 -24.67 -19.02
CA GLY A 107 5.31 -25.76 -18.60
C GLY A 107 6.74 -25.32 -18.33
N ASP A 108 7.03 -24.00 -18.34
CA ASP A 108 8.35 -23.44 -18.12
C ASP A 108 8.59 -23.15 -16.64
N TYR A 109 8.64 -24.23 -15.85
CA TYR A 109 8.76 -24.15 -14.39
C TYR A 109 10.07 -23.49 -13.92
N GLY A 110 11.16 -23.65 -14.70
CA GLY A 110 12.46 -23.06 -14.35
C GLY A 110 12.38 -21.53 -14.30
N LEU A 111 11.83 -20.92 -15.34
CA LEU A 111 11.63 -19.46 -15.39
C LEU A 111 10.57 -19.00 -14.38
N ALA A 112 9.48 -19.74 -14.19
CA ALA A 112 8.46 -19.40 -13.21
C ALA A 112 9.04 -19.32 -11.80
N VAL A 113 9.88 -20.29 -11.40
CA VAL A 113 10.56 -20.30 -10.09
C VAL A 113 11.55 -19.14 -9.97
N ALA A 114 12.33 -18.86 -11.01
CA ALA A 114 13.29 -17.75 -11.00
C ALA A 114 12.59 -16.39 -10.82
N TYR A 115 11.48 -16.16 -11.53
CA TYR A 115 10.68 -14.92 -11.37
C TYR A 115 9.99 -14.86 -10.01
N GLY A 116 9.48 -15.98 -9.51
CA GLY A 116 8.89 -16.08 -8.16
C GLY A 116 9.91 -15.74 -7.07
N ALA A 117 11.11 -16.30 -7.15
CA ALA A 117 12.20 -16.01 -6.24
C ALA A 117 12.64 -14.52 -6.30
N SER A 118 12.76 -13.96 -7.50
CA SER A 118 13.10 -12.54 -7.66
C SER A 118 12.03 -11.62 -7.07
N LEU A 119 10.75 -11.97 -7.21
CA LEU A 119 9.65 -11.23 -6.61
C LEU A 119 9.70 -11.27 -5.07
N ILE A 120 10.01 -12.44 -4.49
CA ILE A 120 10.18 -12.58 -3.03
C ILE A 120 11.32 -11.72 -2.52
N VAL A 121 12.48 -11.75 -3.19
CA VAL A 121 13.63 -10.91 -2.83
C VAL A 121 13.27 -9.42 -2.92
N LEU A 122 12.62 -9.01 -3.99
CA LEU A 122 12.15 -7.63 -4.15
C LEU A 122 11.23 -7.20 -3.00
N MET A 123 10.26 -8.07 -2.64
CA MET A 123 9.35 -7.81 -1.52
C MET A 123 10.07 -7.71 -0.19
N MET A 124 11.02 -8.60 0.08
CA MET A 124 11.83 -8.53 1.30
C MET A 124 12.64 -7.24 1.38
N LEU A 125 13.23 -6.79 0.26
CA LEU A 125 13.93 -5.51 0.18
C LEU A 125 13.00 -4.34 0.47
N VAL A 126 11.82 -4.30 -0.13
CA VAL A 126 10.84 -3.23 0.09
C VAL A 126 10.40 -3.20 1.54
N ILE A 127 10.01 -4.36 2.10
CA ILE A 127 9.58 -4.46 3.51
C ILE A 127 10.73 -4.06 4.44
N GLY A 128 11.96 -4.50 4.18
CA GLY A 128 13.13 -4.15 4.97
C GLY A 128 13.46 -2.66 4.95
N LEU A 129 13.40 -2.03 3.77
CA LEU A 129 13.60 -0.59 3.62
C LEU A 129 12.54 0.22 4.39
N PHE A 130 11.27 -0.11 4.21
CA PHE A 130 10.19 0.56 4.93
C PHE A 130 10.23 0.26 6.43
N GLY A 131 10.60 -0.97 6.83
CA GLY A 131 10.77 -1.37 8.23
C GLY A 131 11.85 -0.54 8.93
N ARG A 132 12.97 -0.28 8.25
CA ARG A 132 14.03 0.62 8.77
C ARG A 132 13.50 2.05 8.92
N TRP A 133 12.79 2.56 7.94
CA TRP A 133 12.18 3.90 7.98
C TRP A 133 11.16 4.06 9.12
N VAL A 134 10.36 3.03 9.38
CA VAL A 134 9.39 3.01 10.49
C VAL A 134 10.09 2.78 11.82
N GLY A 135 11.14 1.95 11.86
CA GLY A 135 11.91 1.63 13.07
C GLY A 135 12.66 2.84 13.62
N GLU A 136 13.21 3.69 12.76
CA GLU A 136 13.93 4.90 13.17
C GLU A 136 13.01 5.94 13.85
N THR A 137 11.71 5.91 13.55
CA THR A 137 10.73 6.79 14.24
C THR A 137 10.38 6.31 15.65
N LYS A 138 10.67 5.07 16.03
CA LYS A 138 10.43 4.54 17.38
C LYS A 138 11.65 4.66 18.32
N LEU A 139 12.84 4.91 17.81
CA LEU A 139 14.08 5.01 18.59
C LEU A 139 14.45 6.44 18.99
N GLY A 140 13.66 7.41 18.62
CA GLY A 140 13.79 8.81 19.01
C GLY A 140 13.09 9.12 20.34
N ARG A 141 13.33 8.31 21.37
CA ARG A 141 12.95 8.60 22.76
C ARG A 141 14.17 8.62 23.60
#